data_7cc4c1ee1c3a6294db4872a72eafaf9a
#
_entry.id   7cc4c1ee1c3a6294db4872a72eafaf9a
#
_cell.length_a   1.000
_cell.length_b   1.000
_cell.length_c   1.000
_cell.angle_alpha   90.00
_cell.angle_beta   90.00
_cell.angle_gamma   90.00
#
_symmetry.space_group_name_H-M   'P 1'
#
loop_
_entity.id
_entity.type
_entity.pdbx_description
1 polymer ?
#
loop_
_entity_poly.entity_id
_entity_poly.type
_entity_poly.pdbx_seq_one_letter_code
_entity_poly.pdbx_strand_id
1 'polypeptide(L)'
;MKKELILLAAMSLALTGCLQPNARSMGATLMSAPLMHRSSPDSTSQEVSVAASGFYGHTGDAYNVEDLNAGGGNVSVTYRVGGVYSPLFMNVAVAALGGSLRFGCDRDSDCDKNSPVDKKYIDWLESDEGSESYSFWNGQQRLLVGVDLSFGYAIVGAGAGVQLFQGGSDYDDMREKLDEAGLVDNLDNESGFGAVSSVWLGSYLGRHGQYGNLVAEMNVLNKGGFNNWVSSIKWTYTHPTGFFGGAAYGNLMEMTLFAGKEFVF
;
A
#
# COMPACT_ATOMS: atom_id res chain seq x y z
N MET A 1 1.06 -19.77 -22.77
CA MET A 1 0.92 -18.34 -23.10
C MET A 1 -0.52 -17.81 -23.04
N LYS A 2 -1.54 -18.38 -23.73
CA LYS A 2 -2.91 -17.83 -23.67
C LYS A 2 -3.61 -17.95 -22.30
N LYS A 3 -3.34 -18.99 -21.53
CA LYS A 3 -3.96 -19.21 -20.21
C LYS A 3 -3.38 -18.29 -19.13
N GLU A 4 -2.12 -17.95 -19.22
CA GLU A 4 -1.42 -17.05 -18.28
C GLU A 4 -1.83 -15.59 -18.48
N LEU A 5 -2.09 -15.19 -19.72
CA LEU A 5 -2.61 -13.87 -20.04
C LEU A 5 -4.06 -13.66 -19.53
N ILE A 6 -4.86 -14.72 -19.53
CA ILE A 6 -6.23 -14.71 -19.01
C ILE A 6 -6.22 -14.62 -17.48
N LEU A 7 -5.25 -15.25 -16.81
CA LEU A 7 -5.11 -15.14 -15.35
C LEU A 7 -4.70 -13.74 -14.92
N LEU A 8 -3.76 -13.10 -15.62
CA LEU A 8 -3.38 -11.72 -15.39
C LEU A 8 -4.55 -10.74 -15.65
N ALA A 9 -5.29 -10.95 -16.74
CA ALA A 9 -6.47 -10.14 -17.06
C ALA A 9 -7.62 -10.34 -16.06
N ALA A 10 -7.82 -11.57 -15.54
CA ALA A 10 -8.80 -11.85 -14.50
C ALA A 10 -8.40 -11.25 -13.15
N MET A 11 -7.10 -11.22 -12.82
CA MET A 11 -6.60 -10.53 -11.63
C MET A 11 -6.76 -9.01 -11.73
N SER A 12 -6.59 -8.42 -12.90
CA SER A 12 -6.80 -6.97 -13.08
C SER A 12 -8.29 -6.58 -13.03
N LEU A 13 -9.19 -7.44 -13.49
CA LEU A 13 -10.64 -7.22 -13.41
C LEU A 13 -11.22 -7.41 -11.98
N ALA A 14 -10.57 -8.20 -11.13
CA ALA A 14 -10.97 -8.34 -9.73
C ALA A 14 -10.59 -7.13 -8.87
N LEU A 15 -9.81 -6.19 -9.40
CA LEU A 15 -9.41 -4.95 -8.73
C LEU A 15 -10.38 -3.78 -8.97
N THR A 16 -11.33 -3.93 -9.89
CA THR A 16 -12.41 -2.95 -10.08
C THR A 16 -13.59 -3.30 -9.18
N GLY A 17 -13.46 -3.00 -7.89
CA GLY A 17 -14.60 -3.05 -6.96
C GLY A 17 -15.65 -2.04 -7.39
N CYS A 18 -16.93 -2.45 -7.31
CA CYS A 18 -18.08 -1.58 -7.60
C CYS A 18 -17.96 -0.25 -6.85
N LEU A 19 -18.22 0.83 -7.58
CA LEU A 19 -18.28 2.22 -7.13
C LEU A 19 -19.49 2.41 -6.18
N GLN A 20 -19.34 2.02 -4.93
CA GLN A 20 -20.21 2.50 -3.88
C GLN A 20 -19.45 3.55 -3.06
N PRO A 21 -20.09 4.64 -2.63
CA PRO A 21 -19.45 5.62 -1.75
C PRO A 21 -19.15 4.95 -0.41
N ASN A 22 -17.96 4.43 -0.30
CA ASN A 22 -17.43 3.84 0.93
C ASN A 22 -16.48 4.86 1.56
N ALA A 23 -16.83 5.38 2.72
CA ALA A 23 -15.92 6.21 3.51
C ALA A 23 -14.79 5.33 4.06
N ARG A 24 -13.74 5.16 3.28
CA ARG A 24 -12.61 4.29 3.60
C ARG A 24 -11.71 4.94 4.64
N SER A 25 -11.25 4.14 5.61
CA SER A 25 -10.25 4.57 6.57
C SER A 25 -8.88 4.69 5.92
N MET A 26 -8.14 5.76 6.24
CA MET A 26 -6.73 5.90 5.84
C MET A 26 -5.83 4.83 6.47
N GLY A 27 -6.25 4.22 7.58
CA GLY A 27 -5.58 3.07 8.19
C GLY A 27 -5.45 1.84 7.29
N ALA A 28 -6.28 1.77 6.27
CA ALA A 28 -6.25 0.68 5.30
C ALA A 28 -5.20 0.84 4.19
N THR A 29 -4.52 1.96 4.09
CA THR A 29 -3.48 2.16 3.08
C THR A 29 -2.27 1.26 3.36
N LEU A 30 -1.82 0.53 2.35
CA LEU A 30 -0.61 -0.27 2.44
C LEU A 30 0.64 0.60 2.21
N MET A 31 1.00 1.38 3.23
CA MET A 31 2.19 2.25 3.22
C MET A 31 3.44 1.56 3.80
N SER A 32 3.42 0.25 3.90
CA SER A 32 4.55 -0.51 4.43
C SER A 32 5.84 -0.25 3.64
N ALA A 33 6.96 -0.18 4.37
CA ALA A 33 8.28 -0.14 3.77
C ALA A 33 8.43 -1.23 2.69
N PRO A 34 9.11 -0.95 1.58
CA PRO A 34 9.45 -1.99 0.64
C PRO A 34 10.27 -3.07 1.35
N LEU A 35 10.06 -4.32 0.99
CA LEU A 35 10.89 -5.41 1.49
C LEU A 35 12.26 -5.30 0.81
N MET A 36 13.31 -5.24 1.63
CA MET A 36 14.68 -5.26 1.12
C MET A 36 15.10 -6.69 0.81
N HIS A 37 15.79 -6.90 -0.29
CA HIS A 37 16.27 -8.20 -0.76
C HIS A 37 17.79 -8.29 -0.58
N ARG A 38 18.34 -9.50 -0.58
CA ARG A 38 19.79 -9.68 -0.49
C ARG A 38 20.49 -8.89 -1.59
N SER A 39 21.64 -8.34 -1.27
CA SER A 39 22.45 -7.58 -2.22
C SER A 39 23.08 -8.45 -3.32
N SER A 40 23.20 -9.76 -3.07
CA SER A 40 23.76 -10.73 -4.01
C SER A 40 22.98 -12.04 -4.01
N PRO A 41 22.75 -12.66 -5.19
CA PRO A 41 22.08 -13.95 -5.29
C PRO A 41 22.84 -15.11 -4.61
N ASP A 42 24.13 -14.97 -4.46
CA ASP A 42 25.00 -16.03 -3.92
C ASP A 42 25.14 -15.95 -2.39
N SER A 43 24.57 -14.91 -1.76
CA SER A 43 24.66 -14.75 -0.32
C SER A 43 23.74 -15.72 0.41
N THR A 44 24.31 -16.58 1.23
CA THR A 44 23.60 -17.48 2.14
C THR A 44 23.89 -17.18 3.60
N SER A 45 24.59 -16.07 3.89
CA SER A 45 24.90 -15.67 5.27
C SER A 45 23.65 -15.23 6.02
N GLN A 46 23.69 -15.40 7.34
CA GLN A 46 22.75 -14.70 8.22
C GLN A 46 22.96 -13.19 8.05
N GLU A 47 21.85 -12.46 8.02
CA GLU A 47 21.88 -11.03 7.73
C GLU A 47 20.80 -10.31 8.51
N VAL A 48 21.11 -9.17 9.06
CA VAL A 48 20.14 -8.20 9.60
C VAL A 48 20.24 -6.95 8.76
N SER A 49 19.14 -6.48 8.23
CA SER A 49 19.11 -5.18 7.57
C SER A 49 18.10 -4.25 8.21
N VAL A 50 18.46 -2.97 8.26
CA VAL A 50 17.59 -1.88 8.73
C VAL A 50 17.40 -0.93 7.57
N ALA A 51 16.17 -0.67 7.19
CA ALA A 51 15.84 0.27 6.13
C ALA A 51 14.98 1.40 6.68
N ALA A 52 15.26 2.63 6.23
CA ALA A 52 14.44 3.80 6.51
C ALA A 52 14.13 4.53 5.22
N SER A 53 12.89 4.97 5.03
CA SER A 53 12.48 5.76 3.87
C SER A 53 11.46 6.83 4.21
N GLY A 54 11.45 7.88 3.39
CA GLY A 54 10.37 8.84 3.27
C GLY A 54 9.54 8.54 2.03
N PHE A 55 8.28 8.92 2.06
CA PHE A 55 7.39 8.79 0.92
C PHE A 55 6.44 9.99 0.82
N TYR A 56 5.98 10.21 -0.40
CA TYR A 56 4.93 11.16 -0.71
C TYR A 56 3.98 10.55 -1.72
N GLY A 57 2.70 10.65 -1.47
CA GLY A 57 1.64 10.15 -2.33
C GLY A 57 0.62 11.23 -2.63
N HIS A 58 0.10 11.17 -3.83
CA HIS A 58 -0.95 12.03 -4.33
C HIS A 58 -1.95 11.20 -5.11
N THR A 59 -3.21 11.53 -4.99
CA THR A 59 -4.24 11.05 -5.89
C THR A 59 -5.13 12.20 -6.28
N GLY A 60 -5.53 12.23 -7.54
CA GLY A 60 -6.61 13.04 -8.03
C GLY A 60 -7.68 12.07 -8.54
N ASP A 61 -8.92 12.38 -8.34
CA ASP A 61 -10.03 11.76 -9.05
C ASP A 61 -10.40 10.29 -8.73
N ALA A 62 -9.83 9.71 -7.67
CA ALA A 62 -10.19 8.37 -7.27
C ALA A 62 -11.28 8.38 -6.18
N TYR A 63 -12.39 7.70 -6.43
CA TYR A 63 -13.45 7.46 -5.43
C TYR A 63 -14.10 8.73 -4.83
N ASN A 64 -14.37 9.74 -5.65
CA ASN A 64 -14.90 11.03 -5.21
C ASN A 64 -13.93 11.80 -4.29
N VAL A 65 -12.67 11.47 -4.29
CA VAL A 65 -11.61 12.27 -3.69
C VAL A 65 -11.01 13.14 -4.80
N GLU A 66 -11.27 14.43 -4.74
CA GLU A 66 -10.77 15.39 -5.75
C GLU A 66 -9.27 15.64 -5.57
N ASP A 67 -8.80 15.65 -4.34
CA ASP A 67 -7.40 15.88 -4.01
C ASP A 67 -7.01 15.14 -2.73
N LEU A 68 -5.97 14.32 -2.80
CA LEU A 68 -5.36 13.69 -1.64
C LEU A 68 -3.85 13.90 -1.70
N ASN A 69 -3.32 14.50 -0.65
CA ASN A 69 -1.90 14.70 -0.46
C ASN A 69 -1.47 14.07 0.84
N ALA A 70 -0.57 13.11 0.79
CA ALA A 70 -0.06 12.43 1.96
C ALA A 70 1.45 12.27 1.92
N GLY A 71 2.09 12.42 3.06
CA GLY A 71 3.51 12.17 3.21
C GLY A 71 3.81 11.47 4.52
N GLY A 72 4.95 10.83 4.59
CA GLY A 72 5.31 10.11 5.79
C GLY A 72 6.66 9.43 5.69
N GLY A 73 6.90 8.56 6.65
CA GLY A 73 8.12 7.78 6.71
C GLY A 73 7.87 6.39 7.27
N ASN A 74 8.83 5.51 7.01
CA ASN A 74 8.83 4.18 7.57
C ASN A 74 10.23 3.73 7.96
N VAL A 75 10.28 2.79 8.89
CA VAL A 75 11.49 2.06 9.27
C VAL A 75 11.14 0.58 9.31
N SER A 76 12.03 -0.25 8.78
CA SER A 76 11.88 -1.69 8.85
C SER A 76 13.18 -2.39 9.23
N VAL A 77 13.02 -3.52 9.89
CA VAL A 77 14.12 -4.44 10.22
C VAL A 77 13.81 -5.78 9.57
N THR A 78 14.74 -6.28 8.77
CA THR A 78 14.64 -7.61 8.16
C THR A 78 15.74 -8.50 8.72
N TYR A 79 15.35 -9.63 9.27
CA TYR A 79 16.25 -10.71 9.67
C TYR A 79 16.15 -11.84 8.64
N ARG A 80 17.27 -12.26 8.09
CA ARG A 80 17.40 -13.41 7.19
C ARG A 80 18.18 -14.53 7.83
N VAL A 81 17.63 -15.71 7.73
CA VAL A 81 18.27 -16.92 8.25
C VAL A 81 19.47 -17.27 7.36
N GLY A 82 20.54 -17.79 7.94
CA GLY A 82 21.73 -18.23 7.21
C GLY A 82 21.71 -19.72 6.85
N GLY A 83 22.69 -20.13 6.04
CA GLY A 83 22.92 -21.51 5.64
C GLY A 83 21.82 -22.07 4.74
N VAL A 84 21.42 -23.33 4.97
CA VAL A 84 20.39 -24.02 4.19
C VAL A 84 19.00 -23.39 4.30
N TYR A 85 18.77 -22.60 5.32
CA TYR A 85 17.52 -21.85 5.54
C TYR A 85 17.59 -20.41 5.05
N SER A 86 18.62 -20.05 4.29
CA SER A 86 18.83 -18.68 3.79
C SER A 86 17.65 -18.04 3.08
N PRO A 87 16.72 -18.78 2.44
CA PRO A 87 15.52 -18.19 1.88
C PRO A 87 14.53 -17.64 2.92
N LEU A 88 14.58 -18.10 4.17
CA LEU A 88 13.64 -17.67 5.20
C LEU A 88 14.00 -16.29 5.73
N PHE A 89 12.98 -15.48 5.92
CA PHE A 89 13.12 -14.15 6.54
C PHE A 89 11.96 -13.82 7.48
N MET A 90 12.22 -12.84 8.34
CA MET A 90 11.24 -12.13 9.14
C MET A 90 11.46 -10.62 8.96
N ASN A 91 10.40 -9.87 8.72
CA ASN A 91 10.44 -8.42 8.61
C ASN A 91 9.45 -7.77 9.57
N VAL A 92 9.93 -6.78 10.30
CA VAL A 92 9.11 -5.90 11.15
C VAL A 92 9.23 -4.49 10.57
N ALA A 93 8.11 -3.84 10.37
CA ALA A 93 8.08 -2.48 9.85
C ALA A 93 7.12 -1.60 10.64
N VAL A 94 7.49 -0.34 10.78
CA VAL A 94 6.65 0.73 11.35
C VAL A 94 6.60 1.85 10.35
N ALA A 95 5.40 2.37 10.10
CA ALA A 95 5.17 3.52 9.23
C ALA A 95 4.26 4.53 9.91
N ALA A 96 4.46 5.81 9.59
CA ALA A 96 3.55 6.87 9.94
C ALA A 96 3.32 7.76 8.72
N LEU A 97 2.10 8.16 8.51
CA LEU A 97 1.69 9.07 7.44
C LEU A 97 0.71 10.11 7.96
N GLY A 98 0.68 11.24 7.30
CA GLY A 98 -0.29 12.29 7.52
C GLY A 98 -0.49 13.09 6.25
N GLY A 99 -1.61 13.76 6.17
CA GLY A 99 -1.95 14.51 4.98
C GLY A 99 -3.31 15.20 5.08
N SER A 100 -3.80 15.57 3.91
CA SER A 100 -5.13 16.14 3.74
C SER A 100 -5.81 15.55 2.52
N LEU A 101 -7.12 15.51 2.57
CA LEU A 101 -7.94 15.12 1.42
C LEU A 101 -9.12 16.08 1.30
N ARG A 102 -9.59 16.24 0.08
CA ARG A 102 -10.80 16.97 -0.26
C ARG A 102 -11.66 16.08 -1.15
N PHE A 103 -12.95 16.09 -0.87
CA PHE A 103 -13.93 15.42 -1.73
C PHE A 103 -14.38 16.36 -2.84
N GLY A 104 -14.81 15.77 -3.94
CA GLY A 104 -15.38 16.49 -5.06
C GLY A 104 -15.97 15.53 -6.08
N CYS A 105 -16.84 16.05 -6.91
CA CYS A 105 -17.22 15.38 -8.15
C CYS A 105 -16.48 16.08 -9.27
N ASP A 106 -15.58 15.41 -9.95
CA ASP A 106 -15.05 15.96 -11.18
C ASP A 106 -16.18 16.14 -12.21
N ARG A 107 -16.10 17.23 -12.98
CA ARG A 107 -17.21 17.69 -13.85
C ARG A 107 -17.61 16.71 -14.93
N ASP A 108 -16.80 15.70 -15.20
CA ASP A 108 -16.98 14.77 -16.32
C ASP A 108 -17.22 13.31 -15.94
N SER A 109 -17.14 12.93 -14.66
CA SER A 109 -17.27 11.54 -14.25
C SER A 109 -18.29 11.31 -13.13
N ASP A 110 -19.15 10.38 -13.34
CA ASP A 110 -19.77 9.37 -12.45
C ASP A 110 -20.51 9.79 -11.17
N CYS A 111 -20.72 11.05 -10.87
CA CYS A 111 -21.78 11.44 -9.96
C CYS A 111 -23.13 11.28 -10.69
N ASP A 112 -23.55 10.02 -10.90
CA ASP A 112 -24.79 9.71 -11.59
C ASP A 112 -25.98 10.09 -10.71
N LYS A 113 -26.67 11.17 -11.09
CA LYS A 113 -27.82 11.76 -10.38
C LYS A 113 -29.10 10.89 -10.43
N ASN A 114 -28.99 9.60 -10.78
CA ASN A 114 -30.13 8.75 -11.03
C ASN A 114 -30.68 8.02 -9.78
N SER A 115 -29.89 7.95 -8.69
CA SER A 115 -30.33 7.38 -7.42
C SER A 115 -30.66 8.49 -6.41
N PRO A 116 -31.70 8.35 -5.59
CA PRO A 116 -32.00 9.31 -4.53
C PRO A 116 -30.93 9.39 -3.43
N VAL A 117 -30.19 8.31 -3.19
CA VAL A 117 -29.07 8.26 -2.24
C VAL A 117 -27.88 9.01 -2.84
N ASP A 118 -27.57 8.72 -4.10
CA ASP A 118 -26.48 9.38 -4.82
C ASP A 118 -26.71 10.88 -4.92
N LYS A 119 -27.96 11.30 -5.12
CA LYS A 119 -28.31 12.72 -5.16
C LYS A 119 -28.03 13.43 -3.83
N LYS A 120 -28.38 12.84 -2.69
CA LYS A 120 -28.10 13.43 -1.37
C LYS A 120 -26.60 13.55 -1.10
N TYR A 121 -25.84 12.52 -1.51
CA TYR A 121 -24.40 12.53 -1.38
C TYR A 121 -23.76 13.59 -2.28
N ILE A 122 -24.24 13.75 -3.51
CA ILE A 122 -23.80 14.79 -4.44
C ILE A 122 -24.15 16.19 -3.90
N ASP A 123 -25.40 16.38 -3.41
CA ASP A 123 -25.80 17.65 -2.81
C ASP A 123 -24.92 17.99 -1.58
N TRP A 124 -24.46 16.98 -0.83
CA TRP A 124 -23.48 17.19 0.25
C TRP A 124 -22.10 17.53 -0.28
N LEU A 125 -21.59 16.85 -1.30
CA LEU A 125 -20.28 17.16 -1.93
C LEU A 125 -20.24 18.60 -2.51
N GLU A 126 -21.38 19.12 -2.98
CA GLU A 126 -21.52 20.48 -3.49
C GLU A 126 -21.72 21.51 -2.36
N SER A 127 -21.87 21.10 -1.10
CA SER A 127 -22.01 21.99 0.06
C SER A 127 -20.66 22.55 0.52
N ASP A 128 -20.70 23.59 1.35
CA ASP A 128 -19.50 24.18 1.95
C ASP A 128 -18.73 23.11 2.76
N GLU A 129 -19.44 22.25 3.51
CA GLU A 129 -18.83 21.18 4.30
C GLU A 129 -18.17 20.12 3.40
N GLY A 130 -18.85 19.67 2.35
CA GLY A 130 -18.31 18.67 1.41
C GLY A 130 -17.09 19.15 0.62
N SER A 131 -16.94 20.47 0.46
CA SER A 131 -15.82 21.09 -0.26
C SER A 131 -14.61 21.43 0.63
N GLU A 132 -14.70 21.22 1.95
CA GLU A 132 -13.60 21.44 2.88
C GLU A 132 -12.48 20.42 2.70
N SER A 133 -11.28 20.82 3.16
CA SER A 133 -10.12 19.93 3.21
C SER A 133 -9.99 19.34 4.60
N TYR A 134 -10.00 18.02 4.70
CA TYR A 134 -9.91 17.27 5.94
C TYR A 134 -8.50 16.75 6.17
N SER A 135 -7.99 16.95 7.40
CA SER A 135 -6.70 16.38 7.80
C SER A 135 -6.85 14.92 8.23
N PHE A 136 -5.79 14.13 8.08
CA PHE A 136 -5.72 12.77 8.59
C PHE A 136 -4.31 12.41 9.02
N TRP A 137 -4.21 11.44 9.93
CA TRP A 137 -2.96 10.76 10.26
C TRP A 137 -3.19 9.27 10.45
N ASN A 138 -2.16 8.47 10.19
CA ASN A 138 -2.19 7.04 10.42
C ASN A 138 -0.83 6.49 10.79
N GLY A 139 -0.80 5.59 11.77
CA GLY A 139 0.35 4.79 12.16
C GLY A 139 0.12 3.32 11.82
N GLN A 140 1.14 2.64 11.34
CA GLN A 140 1.07 1.23 10.95
C GLN A 140 2.23 0.45 11.52
N GLN A 141 1.98 -0.80 11.91
CA GLN A 141 3.00 -1.76 12.33
C GLN A 141 2.74 -3.07 11.60
N ARG A 142 3.76 -3.63 10.97
CA ARG A 142 3.67 -4.88 10.20
C ARG A 142 4.68 -5.89 10.70
N LEU A 143 4.25 -7.13 10.85
CA LEU A 143 5.10 -8.31 10.95
C LEU A 143 4.84 -9.19 9.74
N LEU A 144 5.90 -9.53 9.00
CA LEU A 144 5.85 -10.40 7.82
C LEU A 144 6.90 -11.49 7.96
N VAL A 145 6.54 -12.72 7.67
CA VAL A 145 7.46 -13.86 7.55
C VAL A 145 7.30 -14.51 6.19
N GLY A 146 8.36 -15.06 5.63
CA GLY A 146 8.25 -15.63 4.29
C GLY A 146 9.52 -16.22 3.73
N VAL A 147 9.52 -16.38 2.43
CA VAL A 147 10.60 -16.98 1.63
C VAL A 147 11.01 -16.01 0.55
N ASP A 148 12.31 -15.74 0.46
CA ASP A 148 12.95 -14.87 -0.54
C ASP A 148 14.02 -15.68 -1.28
N LEU A 149 13.70 -16.12 -2.49
CA LEU A 149 14.51 -17.02 -3.29
C LEU A 149 15.25 -16.25 -4.38
N SER A 150 16.52 -16.60 -4.56
CA SER A 150 17.36 -16.06 -5.62
C SER A 150 17.81 -17.19 -6.54
N PHE A 151 17.56 -17.06 -7.84
CA PHE A 151 17.93 -18.02 -8.87
C PHE A 151 18.73 -17.32 -9.96
N GLY A 152 20.05 -17.30 -9.82
CA GLY A 152 20.90 -16.55 -10.73
C GLY A 152 20.58 -15.05 -10.72
N TYR A 153 19.88 -14.56 -11.73
CA TYR A 153 19.44 -13.16 -11.79
C TYR A 153 18.05 -12.90 -11.20
N ALA A 154 17.25 -13.93 -11.01
CA ALA A 154 15.87 -13.76 -10.57
C ALA A 154 15.76 -13.69 -9.05
N ILE A 155 14.87 -12.83 -8.58
CA ILE A 155 14.39 -12.73 -7.19
C ILE A 155 12.92 -13.08 -7.22
N VAL A 156 12.51 -14.05 -6.40
CA VAL A 156 11.11 -14.45 -6.31
C VAL A 156 10.77 -14.83 -4.87
N GLY A 157 9.59 -14.45 -4.41
CA GLY A 157 9.20 -14.90 -3.08
C GLY A 157 7.79 -14.53 -2.68
N ALA A 158 7.47 -14.91 -1.47
CA ALA A 158 6.20 -14.64 -0.85
C ALA A 158 6.33 -14.54 0.66
N GLY A 159 5.45 -13.77 1.27
CA GLY A 159 5.34 -13.63 2.71
C GLY A 159 3.91 -13.48 3.17
N ALA A 160 3.68 -13.82 4.42
CA ALA A 160 2.40 -13.60 5.09
C ALA A 160 2.64 -13.09 6.51
N GLY A 161 1.66 -12.38 7.06
CA GLY A 161 1.79 -11.81 8.38
C GLY A 161 0.58 -11.03 8.82
N VAL A 162 0.82 -10.08 9.71
CA VAL A 162 -0.22 -9.23 10.28
C VAL A 162 0.20 -7.76 10.20
N GLN A 163 -0.78 -6.89 10.07
CA GLN A 163 -0.62 -5.45 10.14
C GLN A 163 -1.60 -4.87 11.14
N LEU A 164 -1.08 -4.08 12.06
CA LEU A 164 -1.86 -3.20 12.93
C LEU A 164 -1.87 -1.81 12.29
N PHE A 165 -2.99 -1.13 12.41
CA PHE A 165 -3.14 0.25 11.98
C PHE A 165 -3.95 1.03 13.00
N GLN A 166 -3.62 2.31 13.15
CA GLN A 166 -4.29 3.24 14.03
C GLN A 166 -4.28 4.61 13.38
N GLY A 167 -5.44 5.22 13.30
CA GLY A 167 -5.64 6.57 12.79
C GLY A 167 -6.52 7.39 13.69
N GLY A 168 -6.73 8.64 13.30
CA GLY A 168 -7.64 9.56 13.93
C GLY A 168 -7.48 10.95 13.31
N SER A 169 -8.59 11.67 13.09
CA SER A 169 -8.49 12.98 12.43
C SER A 169 -9.86 13.62 12.20
N ASP A 170 -9.85 14.85 11.73
CA ASP A 170 -11.07 15.55 11.28
C ASP A 170 -11.78 14.78 10.15
N TYR A 171 -11.01 14.05 9.33
CA TYR A 171 -11.57 13.17 8.30
C TYR A 171 -12.40 12.02 8.89
N ASP A 172 -11.97 11.45 10.00
CA ASP A 172 -12.67 10.34 10.62
C ASP A 172 -13.96 10.82 11.29
N ASP A 173 -13.94 11.99 11.95
CA ASP A 173 -15.12 12.65 12.51
C ASP A 173 -16.15 12.98 11.41
N MET A 174 -15.68 13.41 10.25
CA MET A 174 -16.54 13.68 9.10
C MET A 174 -17.17 12.39 8.55
N ARG A 175 -16.40 11.29 8.44
CA ARG A 175 -16.91 10.00 7.98
C ARG A 175 -18.04 9.47 8.88
N GLU A 176 -17.91 9.63 10.20
CA GLU A 176 -18.95 9.24 11.15
C GLU A 176 -20.23 10.05 10.90
N LYS A 177 -20.12 11.35 10.66
CA LYS A 177 -21.31 12.18 10.32
C LYS A 177 -21.97 11.76 9.02
N LEU A 178 -21.19 11.34 8.01
CA LEU A 178 -21.74 10.82 6.75
C LEU A 178 -22.49 9.50 6.96
N ASP A 179 -21.98 8.62 7.82
CA ASP A 179 -22.63 7.35 8.17
C ASP A 179 -23.93 7.62 8.96
N GLU A 180 -23.89 8.49 9.96
CA GLU A 180 -25.08 8.90 10.73
C GLU A 180 -26.16 9.54 9.83
N ALA A 181 -25.75 10.27 8.81
CA ALA A 181 -26.66 10.86 7.83
C ALA A 181 -27.19 9.85 6.79
N GLY A 182 -26.65 8.61 6.79
CA GLY A 182 -27.01 7.58 5.84
C GLY A 182 -26.55 7.88 4.42
N LEU A 183 -25.43 8.59 4.29
CA LEU A 183 -24.83 8.99 3.01
C LEU A 183 -23.75 8.02 2.54
N VAL A 184 -23.32 7.09 3.39
CA VAL A 184 -22.35 6.05 3.07
C VAL A 184 -22.88 4.68 3.52
N ASP A 185 -22.58 3.64 2.74
CA ASP A 185 -23.10 2.29 3.01
C ASP A 185 -22.28 1.52 4.05
N ASN A 186 -21.00 1.86 4.21
CA ASN A 186 -20.09 1.21 5.14
C ASN A 186 -19.03 2.18 5.65
N LEU A 187 -18.86 2.18 6.95
CA LEU A 187 -17.77 2.87 7.63
C LEU A 187 -16.65 1.88 7.95
N ASP A 188 -15.47 2.10 7.37
CA ASP A 188 -14.28 1.33 7.72
C ASP A 188 -13.75 1.75 9.10
N ASN A 189 -13.30 0.80 9.92
CA ASN A 189 -12.65 1.10 11.19
C ASN A 189 -11.34 1.86 10.99
N GLU A 190 -11.11 2.90 11.78
CA GLU A 190 -9.89 3.71 11.79
C GLU A 190 -8.70 2.98 12.37
N SER A 191 -8.97 2.10 13.31
CA SER A 191 -7.96 1.31 14.00
C SER A 191 -8.33 -0.15 13.96
N GLY A 192 -7.32 -1.01 13.85
CA GLY A 192 -7.56 -2.44 13.79
C GLY A 192 -6.33 -3.24 13.43
N PHE A 193 -6.59 -4.49 13.09
CA PHE A 193 -5.56 -5.36 12.54
C PHE A 193 -6.10 -6.11 11.32
N GLY A 194 -5.19 -6.53 10.45
CA GLY A 194 -5.52 -7.34 9.29
C GLY A 194 -4.44 -8.35 8.97
N ALA A 195 -4.81 -9.39 8.24
CA ALA A 195 -3.85 -10.31 7.65
C ALA A 195 -3.23 -9.66 6.41
N VAL A 196 -1.90 -9.68 6.33
CA VAL A 196 -1.17 -9.19 5.17
C VAL A 196 -0.49 -10.34 4.43
N SER A 197 -0.55 -10.31 3.12
CA SER A 197 0.23 -11.20 2.25
C SER A 197 0.95 -10.38 1.20
N SER A 198 2.15 -10.83 0.84
CA SER A 198 3.00 -10.18 -0.17
C SER A 198 3.57 -11.24 -1.10
N VAL A 199 3.64 -10.91 -2.38
CA VAL A 199 4.38 -11.70 -3.38
C VAL A 199 5.25 -10.75 -4.18
N TRP A 200 6.42 -11.21 -4.60
CA TRP A 200 7.33 -10.38 -5.38
C TRP A 200 8.07 -11.17 -6.45
N LEU A 201 8.43 -10.42 -7.46
CA LEU A 201 9.26 -10.87 -8.56
C LEU A 201 10.25 -9.75 -8.91
N GLY A 202 11.50 -10.10 -9.10
CA GLY A 202 12.53 -9.12 -9.42
C GLY A 202 13.73 -9.72 -10.12
N SER A 203 14.72 -8.87 -10.33
CA SER A 203 15.97 -9.26 -10.97
C SER A 203 17.14 -8.50 -10.38
N TYR A 204 18.25 -9.21 -10.18
CA TYR A 204 19.55 -8.59 -9.99
C TYR A 204 20.07 -8.00 -11.31
N LEU A 205 20.61 -6.81 -11.22
CA LEU A 205 21.15 -6.07 -12.37
C LEU A 205 22.67 -6.25 -12.45
N GLY A 206 23.12 -6.74 -13.60
CA GLY A 206 24.52 -7.09 -13.82
C GLY A 206 24.93 -8.40 -13.13
N ARG A 207 26.21 -8.76 -13.24
CA ARG A 207 26.74 -9.98 -12.61
C ARG A 207 26.68 -9.83 -11.08
N HIS A 208 26.09 -10.84 -10.41
CA HIS A 208 25.98 -10.88 -8.95
C HIS A 208 25.34 -9.62 -8.31
N GLY A 209 24.49 -8.90 -9.05
CA GLY A 209 23.83 -7.70 -8.52
C GLY A 209 24.73 -6.46 -8.45
N GLN A 210 25.82 -6.39 -9.23
CA GLN A 210 26.77 -5.26 -9.19
C GLN A 210 26.15 -3.89 -9.45
N TYR A 211 24.96 -3.84 -10.06
CA TYR A 211 24.18 -2.61 -10.29
C TYR A 211 22.90 -2.58 -9.44
N GLY A 212 22.81 -3.47 -8.42
CA GLY A 212 21.66 -3.55 -7.54
C GLY A 212 20.57 -4.51 -8.02
N ASN A 213 19.35 -4.26 -7.60
CA ASN A 213 18.19 -5.08 -7.99
C ASN A 213 16.97 -4.21 -8.27
N LEU A 214 16.05 -4.75 -9.06
CA LEU A 214 14.74 -4.18 -9.34
C LEU A 214 13.68 -5.23 -9.00
N VAL A 215 12.73 -4.88 -8.15
CA VAL A 215 11.68 -5.79 -7.66
C VAL A 215 10.31 -5.14 -7.79
N ALA A 216 9.35 -5.90 -8.28
CA ALA A 216 7.93 -5.61 -8.19
C ALA A 216 7.33 -6.45 -7.05
N GLU A 217 6.67 -5.80 -6.11
CA GLU A 217 6.03 -6.40 -4.94
C GLU A 217 4.53 -6.08 -4.96
N MET A 218 3.69 -7.09 -4.87
CA MET A 218 2.25 -6.95 -4.67
C MET A 218 1.92 -7.28 -3.22
N ASN A 219 1.20 -6.39 -2.56
CA ASN A 219 0.74 -6.56 -1.19
C ASN A 219 -0.78 -6.56 -1.16
N VAL A 220 -1.33 -7.39 -0.29
CA VAL A 220 -2.76 -7.47 -0.02
C VAL A 220 -2.97 -7.49 1.48
N LEU A 221 -3.80 -6.57 1.98
CA LEU A 221 -4.25 -6.51 3.36
C LEU A 221 -5.73 -6.90 3.42
N ASN A 222 -6.07 -7.89 4.22
CA ASN A 222 -7.43 -8.24 4.56
C ASN A 222 -7.75 -7.73 5.97
N LYS A 223 -8.67 -6.79 6.08
CA LYS A 223 -9.10 -6.17 7.35
C LYS A 223 -10.20 -6.92 8.10
N GLY A 224 -10.53 -8.12 7.64
CA GLY A 224 -11.64 -8.93 8.14
C GLY A 224 -12.88 -8.85 7.24
N GLY A 225 -13.44 -10.02 6.90
CA GLY A 225 -14.57 -10.15 5.97
C GLY A 225 -14.16 -10.34 4.51
N PHE A 226 -15.12 -10.81 3.69
CA PHE A 226 -14.86 -11.18 2.29
C PHE A 226 -14.65 -9.98 1.35
N ASN A 227 -15.06 -8.77 1.73
CA ASN A 227 -15.02 -7.59 0.86
C ASN A 227 -14.04 -6.49 1.31
N ASN A 228 -13.29 -6.69 2.40
CA ASN A 228 -12.41 -5.67 2.99
C ASN A 228 -10.94 -5.90 2.61
N TRP A 229 -10.65 -5.88 1.31
CA TRP A 229 -9.31 -6.05 0.79
C TRP A 229 -8.74 -4.72 0.31
N VAL A 230 -7.50 -4.46 0.70
CA VAL A 230 -6.69 -3.35 0.18
C VAL A 230 -5.47 -3.94 -0.50
N SER A 231 -5.18 -3.52 -1.69
CA SER A 231 -4.02 -3.99 -2.45
C SER A 231 -3.12 -2.85 -2.89
N SER A 232 -1.83 -3.13 -3.04
CA SER A 232 -0.88 -2.23 -3.66
C SER A 232 0.17 -2.99 -4.44
N ILE A 233 0.70 -2.33 -5.46
CA ILE A 233 1.88 -2.81 -6.21
C ILE A 233 2.97 -1.78 -6.02
N LYS A 234 4.19 -2.26 -5.69
CA LYS A 234 5.39 -1.42 -5.55
C LYS A 234 6.46 -1.87 -6.54
N TRP A 235 7.18 -0.91 -7.07
CA TRP A 235 8.41 -1.12 -7.84
C TRP A 235 9.54 -0.47 -7.09
N THR A 236 10.53 -1.26 -6.70
CA THR A 236 11.68 -0.80 -5.91
C THR A 236 12.97 -1.10 -6.66
N TYR A 237 13.77 -0.08 -6.88
CA TYR A 237 15.16 -0.23 -7.26
C TYR A 237 16.03 -0.05 -6.03
N THR A 238 16.94 -0.99 -5.78
CA THR A 238 17.94 -0.92 -4.70
C THR A 238 19.35 -0.91 -5.31
N HIS A 239 20.07 0.17 -5.06
CA HIS A 239 21.47 0.32 -5.46
C HIS A 239 22.40 -0.49 -4.53
N PRO A 240 23.57 -0.99 -4.98
CA PRO A 240 24.48 -1.78 -4.13
C PRO A 240 25.00 -1.06 -2.88
N THR A 241 24.96 0.26 -2.86
CA THR A 241 25.31 1.05 -1.66
C THR A 241 24.18 1.11 -0.63
N GLY A 242 23.05 0.42 -0.88
CA GLY A 242 21.88 0.38 -0.03
C GLY A 242 20.91 1.55 -0.20
N PHE A 243 21.17 2.54 -1.07
CA PHE A 243 20.14 3.51 -1.44
C PHE A 243 19.06 2.81 -2.27
N PHE A 244 17.83 3.11 -1.99
CA PHE A 244 16.70 2.60 -2.76
C PHE A 244 15.66 3.69 -3.02
N GLY A 245 14.85 3.45 -4.04
CA GLY A 245 13.73 4.31 -4.36
C GLY A 245 12.79 3.62 -5.32
N GLY A 246 11.60 4.16 -5.46
CA GLY A 246 10.60 3.55 -6.31
C GLY A 246 9.27 4.26 -6.27
N ALA A 247 8.28 3.57 -6.81
CA ALA A 247 6.91 4.02 -6.86
C ALA A 247 5.98 2.90 -6.39
N ALA A 248 4.84 3.28 -5.83
CA ALA A 248 3.76 2.36 -5.50
C ALA A 248 2.45 2.88 -6.08
N TYR A 249 1.57 1.94 -6.40
CA TYR A 249 0.20 2.19 -6.80
C TYR A 249 -0.72 1.37 -5.88
N GLY A 250 -1.77 1.98 -5.35
CA GLY A 250 -2.67 1.30 -4.42
C GLY A 250 -4.06 1.92 -4.37
N ASN A 251 -4.96 1.29 -3.62
CA ASN A 251 -6.39 1.62 -3.63
C ASN A 251 -6.76 3.04 -3.22
N LEU A 252 -5.98 3.69 -2.32
CA LEU A 252 -6.31 5.02 -1.80
C LEU A 252 -5.32 6.10 -2.25
N MET A 253 -4.13 5.69 -2.62
CA MET A 253 -3.14 6.58 -3.22
C MET A 253 -2.75 6.01 -4.57
N GLU A 254 -3.22 6.63 -5.63
CA GLU A 254 -2.94 6.17 -6.99
C GLU A 254 -1.45 6.11 -7.27
N MET A 255 -0.70 7.09 -6.79
CA MET A 255 0.73 7.10 -6.96
C MET A 255 1.45 7.56 -5.70
N THR A 256 2.38 6.77 -5.24
CA THR A 256 3.28 7.11 -4.14
C THR A 256 4.71 6.97 -4.61
N LEU A 257 5.52 7.99 -4.39
CA LEU A 257 6.97 7.94 -4.59
C LEU A 257 7.66 7.76 -3.23
N PHE A 258 8.69 6.95 -3.20
CA PHE A 258 9.48 6.75 -1.99
C PHE A 258 10.97 6.66 -2.28
N ALA A 259 11.78 7.04 -1.31
CA ALA A 259 13.24 6.87 -1.34
C ALA A 259 13.78 6.66 0.06
N GLY A 260 14.88 5.92 0.16
CA GLY A 260 15.44 5.58 1.45
C GLY A 260 16.83 4.98 1.40
N LYS A 261 17.25 4.46 2.55
CA LYS A 261 18.55 3.83 2.75
C LYS A 261 18.39 2.56 3.57
N GLU A 262 19.04 1.51 3.11
CA GLU A 262 19.24 0.25 3.83
C GLU A 262 20.65 0.18 4.40
N PHE A 263 20.77 -0.36 5.61
CA PHE A 263 22.02 -0.68 6.29
C PHE A 263 22.01 -2.18 6.58
N VAL A 264 23.04 -2.88 6.17
CA VAL A 264 23.20 -4.33 6.34
C VAL A 264 24.29 -4.60 7.37
N PHE A 265 24.03 -5.55 8.32
CA PHE A 265 24.90 -5.91 9.44
C PHE A 265 25.17 -7.41 9.47
#